data_a9bb7f39622cd220e466dbb9f7fc4c5a
#
_entry.id   a9bb7f39622cd220e466dbb9f7fc4c5a
#
_cell.length_a   1.000
_cell.length_b   1.000
_cell.length_c   1.000
_cell.angle_alpha   90.00
_cell.angle_beta   90.00
_cell.angle_gamma   90.00
#
_symmetry.space_group_name_H-M   'P 1'
#
loop_
_entity.id
_entity.type
_entity.pdbx_description
1 polymer ?
#
loop_
_entity_poly.entity_id
_entity_poly.type
_entity_poly.pdbx_seq_one_letter_code
_entity_poly.pdbx_strand_id
1 'polypeptide(L)'
;VWYSNAEDIPHDLKCAWEEINQVEWASLTKENFAKEIAHKFPKIWRVHPFREGNTRTVVMLMTFFVEHYGYYFDQELLAQSAGYVRDALVMACLDNYSEYEYLERILQDAICTEPIAETFAEEQPASISEKYQKYQSKHYEPAHHEYVEYKTKNTYSKDPLAGKVSKK
;
A
#
# COMPACT_ATOMS: atom_id res chain seq x y z
N VAL A 1 10.99 5.12 6.22
CA VAL A 1 10.85 5.13 4.75
C VAL A 1 10.94 6.55 4.25
N TRP A 2 11.72 6.78 3.21
CA TRP A 2 11.79 8.05 2.49
C TRP A 2 10.80 8.02 1.34
N TYR A 3 9.94 9.03 1.26
CA TYR A 3 8.98 9.20 0.19
C TYR A 3 9.53 10.18 -0.86
N SER A 4 8.97 10.14 -2.08
CA SER A 4 9.37 11.04 -3.15
C SER A 4 9.02 12.50 -2.84
N ASN A 5 9.86 13.44 -3.29
CA ASN A 5 9.49 14.86 -3.27
C ASN A 5 8.38 15.10 -4.30
N ALA A 6 7.58 16.14 -4.10
CA ALA A 6 6.43 16.43 -4.96
C ALA A 6 6.80 16.58 -6.45
N GLU A 7 7.96 17.16 -6.73
CA GLU A 7 8.48 17.36 -8.09
C GLU A 7 8.95 16.06 -8.76
N ASP A 8 9.37 15.06 -7.97
CA ASP A 8 9.89 13.78 -8.44
C ASP A 8 8.79 12.73 -8.66
N ILE A 9 7.59 12.93 -8.10
CA ILE A 9 6.47 11.96 -8.15
C ILE A 9 6.20 11.42 -9.57
N PRO A 10 6.07 12.26 -10.64
CA PRO A 10 5.79 11.74 -11.97
C PRO A 10 6.91 10.86 -12.52
N HIS A 11 8.15 11.23 -12.24
CA HIS A 11 9.32 10.47 -12.66
C HIS A 11 9.40 9.14 -11.93
N ASP A 12 9.27 9.15 -10.61
CA ASP A 12 9.41 7.96 -9.76
C ASP A 12 8.28 6.96 -10.00
N LEU A 13 7.04 7.42 -10.23
CA LEU A 13 5.94 6.56 -10.65
C LEU A 13 6.23 5.90 -11.99
N LYS A 14 6.76 6.64 -12.94
CA LYS A 14 7.13 6.11 -14.25
C LYS A 14 8.19 5.01 -14.10
N CYS A 15 9.25 5.27 -13.37
CA CYS A 15 10.31 4.28 -13.11
C CYS A 15 9.78 3.01 -12.43
N ALA A 16 8.94 3.17 -11.38
CA ALA A 16 8.33 2.03 -10.70
C ALA A 16 7.44 1.20 -11.64
N TRP A 17 6.69 1.88 -12.52
CA TRP A 17 5.84 1.21 -13.49
C TRP A 17 6.63 0.51 -14.61
N GLU A 18 7.72 1.09 -15.07
CA GLU A 18 8.62 0.47 -16.05
C GLU A 18 9.21 -0.84 -15.51
N GLU A 19 9.56 -0.92 -14.21
CA GLU A 19 10.01 -2.17 -13.60
C GLU A 19 8.91 -3.25 -13.54
N ILE A 20 7.66 -2.86 -13.34
CA ILE A 20 6.52 -3.78 -13.39
C ILE A 20 6.34 -4.32 -14.81
N ASN A 21 6.47 -3.48 -15.82
CA ASN A 21 6.33 -3.85 -17.23
C ASN A 21 7.45 -4.76 -17.75
N GLN A 22 8.57 -4.86 -17.05
CA GLN A 22 9.67 -5.76 -17.43
C GLN A 22 9.43 -7.23 -17.04
N VAL A 23 8.41 -7.50 -16.23
CA VAL A 23 8.09 -8.85 -15.76
C VAL A 23 7.15 -9.54 -16.75
N GLU A 24 7.47 -10.77 -17.13
CA GLU A 24 6.62 -11.62 -17.98
C GLU A 24 5.50 -12.27 -17.14
N TRP A 25 4.56 -11.45 -16.67
CA TRP A 25 3.52 -11.81 -15.70
C TRP A 25 2.68 -13.03 -16.11
N ALA A 26 2.35 -13.15 -17.41
CA ALA A 26 1.52 -14.23 -17.92
C ALA A 26 2.20 -15.62 -17.86
N SER A 27 3.50 -15.66 -17.70
CA SER A 27 4.27 -16.91 -17.60
C SER A 27 4.52 -17.40 -16.17
N LEU A 28 4.12 -16.59 -15.17
CA LEU A 28 4.40 -16.90 -13.78
C LEU A 28 3.41 -17.89 -13.18
N THR A 29 3.91 -18.76 -12.29
CA THR A 29 3.03 -19.50 -11.37
C THR A 29 2.38 -18.55 -10.39
N LYS A 30 1.28 -18.94 -9.74
CA LYS A 30 0.59 -18.13 -8.74
C LYS A 30 1.56 -17.65 -7.63
N GLU A 31 2.41 -18.53 -7.15
CA GLU A 31 3.39 -18.25 -6.09
C GLU A 31 4.41 -17.19 -6.54
N ASN A 32 4.95 -17.35 -7.75
CA ASN A 32 5.90 -16.38 -8.30
C ASN A 32 5.22 -15.06 -8.66
N PHE A 33 3.95 -15.10 -9.10
CA PHE A 33 3.16 -13.91 -9.37
C PHE A 33 2.95 -13.08 -8.08
N ALA A 34 2.54 -13.74 -6.98
CA ALA A 34 2.40 -13.08 -5.68
C ALA A 34 3.73 -12.49 -5.19
N LYS A 35 4.83 -13.22 -5.38
CA LYS A 35 6.17 -12.78 -5.04
C LYS A 35 6.59 -11.54 -5.83
N GLU A 36 6.42 -11.54 -7.14
CA GLU A 36 6.75 -10.38 -7.98
C GLU A 36 5.91 -9.15 -7.61
N ILE A 37 4.62 -9.32 -7.28
CA ILE A 37 3.79 -8.22 -6.75
C ILE A 37 4.41 -7.67 -5.46
N ALA A 38 4.79 -8.54 -4.52
CA ALA A 38 5.39 -8.13 -3.26
C ALA A 38 6.70 -7.35 -3.44
N HIS A 39 7.44 -7.60 -4.51
CA HIS A 39 8.73 -6.94 -4.79
C HIS A 39 8.61 -5.66 -5.63
N LYS A 40 7.58 -5.53 -6.46
CA LYS A 40 7.42 -4.40 -7.39
C LYS A 40 6.48 -3.32 -6.89
N PHE A 41 5.32 -3.69 -6.36
CA PHE A 41 4.29 -2.72 -5.96
C PHE A 41 4.64 -1.84 -4.75
N PRO A 42 5.48 -2.28 -3.78
CA PRO A 42 5.96 -1.38 -2.74
C PRO A 42 6.69 -0.15 -3.27
N LYS A 43 7.32 -0.23 -4.45
CA LYS A 43 7.98 0.92 -5.08
C LYS A 43 6.97 2.01 -5.47
N ILE A 44 5.78 1.62 -5.99
CA ILE A 44 4.69 2.56 -6.26
C ILE A 44 4.17 3.17 -4.95
N TRP A 45 3.98 2.32 -3.92
CA TRP A 45 3.54 2.80 -2.61
C TRP A 45 4.53 3.80 -1.99
N ARG A 46 5.83 3.56 -2.16
CA ARG A 46 6.91 4.41 -1.67
C ARG A 46 6.93 5.81 -2.31
N VAL A 47 6.48 5.94 -3.55
CA VAL A 47 6.34 7.26 -4.19
C VAL A 47 5.41 8.17 -3.39
N HIS A 48 4.38 7.62 -2.78
CA HIS A 48 3.48 8.31 -1.84
C HIS A 48 2.85 9.58 -2.43
N PRO A 49 2.19 9.49 -3.61
CA PRO A 49 1.77 10.66 -4.37
C PRO A 49 0.63 11.45 -3.72
N PHE A 50 -0.08 10.88 -2.76
CA PHE A 50 -1.22 11.51 -2.12
C PHE A 50 -0.91 11.88 -0.66
N ARG A 51 -1.59 12.90 -0.18
CA ARG A 51 -1.51 13.30 1.23
C ARG A 51 -2.02 12.20 2.15
N GLU A 52 -3.05 11.48 1.72
CA GLU A 52 -3.68 10.37 2.45
C GLU A 52 -4.12 9.27 1.48
N GLY A 53 -4.31 8.05 1.99
CA GLY A 53 -4.90 6.95 1.24
C GLY A 53 -3.92 6.18 0.33
N ASN A 54 -2.62 6.42 0.41
CA ASN A 54 -1.64 5.74 -0.44
C ASN A 54 -1.68 4.21 -0.32
N THR A 55 -1.87 3.66 0.88
CA THR A 55 -2.03 2.21 1.07
C THR A 55 -3.30 1.68 0.40
N ARG A 56 -4.43 2.38 0.54
CA ARG A 56 -5.67 1.99 -0.16
C ARG A 56 -5.52 2.03 -1.66
N THR A 57 -4.84 3.05 -2.18
CA THR A 57 -4.59 3.20 -3.62
C THR A 57 -3.73 2.06 -4.17
N VAL A 58 -2.64 1.70 -3.50
CA VAL A 58 -1.79 0.61 -3.99
C VAL A 58 -2.49 -0.75 -3.87
N VAL A 59 -3.28 -0.98 -2.83
CA VAL A 59 -4.08 -2.21 -2.69
C VAL A 59 -5.11 -2.30 -3.81
N MET A 60 -5.83 -1.21 -4.12
CA MET A 60 -6.77 -1.17 -5.25
C MET A 60 -6.06 -1.42 -6.59
N LEU A 61 -4.88 -0.85 -6.79
CA LEU A 61 -4.08 -1.10 -7.98
C LEU A 61 -3.68 -2.58 -8.08
N MET A 62 -3.23 -3.19 -6.96
CA MET A 62 -2.95 -4.63 -6.89
C MET A 62 -4.18 -5.46 -7.26
N THR A 63 -5.37 -5.08 -6.75
CA THR A 63 -6.64 -5.76 -7.07
C THR A 63 -6.87 -5.80 -8.57
N PHE A 64 -6.90 -4.64 -9.23
CA PHE A 64 -7.12 -4.58 -10.68
C PHE A 64 -6.03 -5.32 -11.47
N PHE A 65 -4.81 -5.28 -10.99
CA PHE A 65 -3.68 -5.96 -11.63
C PHE A 65 -3.82 -7.48 -11.54
N VAL A 66 -4.14 -8.00 -10.36
CA VAL A 66 -4.35 -9.43 -10.11
C VAL A 66 -5.52 -9.97 -10.95
N GLU A 67 -6.64 -9.24 -10.95
CA GLU A 67 -7.84 -9.58 -11.72
C GLU A 67 -7.58 -9.55 -13.24
N HIS A 68 -6.77 -8.59 -13.71
CA HIS A 68 -6.37 -8.51 -15.12
C HIS A 68 -5.66 -9.79 -15.61
N TYR A 69 -4.88 -10.42 -14.74
CA TYR A 69 -4.19 -11.68 -15.05
C TYR A 69 -5.01 -12.94 -14.76
N GLY A 70 -6.30 -12.79 -14.45
CA GLY A 70 -7.25 -13.89 -14.31
C GLY A 70 -7.26 -14.57 -12.94
N TYR A 71 -6.66 -13.95 -11.94
CA TYR A 71 -6.75 -14.38 -10.55
C TYR A 71 -7.87 -13.65 -9.81
N TYR A 72 -8.35 -14.24 -8.71
CA TYR A 72 -9.23 -13.57 -7.76
C TYR A 72 -8.41 -12.98 -6.61
N PHE A 73 -8.85 -11.86 -6.06
CA PHE A 73 -8.12 -11.17 -5.01
C PHE A 73 -8.99 -10.98 -3.77
N ASP A 74 -8.58 -11.57 -2.65
CA ASP A 74 -9.29 -11.49 -1.38
C ASP A 74 -9.11 -10.10 -0.76
N GLN A 75 -9.93 -9.14 -1.20
CA GLN A 75 -9.92 -7.77 -0.71
C GLN A 75 -10.34 -7.69 0.76
N GLU A 76 -11.21 -8.60 1.22
CA GLU A 76 -11.66 -8.64 2.60
C GLU A 76 -10.52 -9.01 3.54
N LEU A 77 -9.72 -10.03 3.19
CA LEU A 77 -8.50 -10.38 3.93
C LEU A 77 -7.58 -9.17 4.09
N LEU A 78 -7.35 -8.41 3.01
CA LEU A 78 -6.48 -7.23 3.06
C LEU A 78 -7.10 -6.09 3.86
N ALA A 79 -8.41 -5.87 3.76
CA ALA A 79 -9.11 -4.84 4.51
C ALA A 79 -9.09 -5.12 6.02
N GLN A 80 -9.38 -6.37 6.42
CA GLN A 80 -9.32 -6.78 7.81
C GLN A 80 -7.89 -6.79 8.38
N SER A 81 -6.90 -6.95 7.52
CA SER A 81 -5.47 -6.96 7.85
C SER A 81 -4.75 -5.66 7.48
N ALA A 82 -5.48 -4.54 7.36
CA ALA A 82 -4.95 -3.28 6.83
C ALA A 82 -3.70 -2.77 7.56
N GLY A 83 -3.63 -2.94 8.88
CA GLY A 83 -2.44 -2.63 9.69
C GLY A 83 -1.24 -3.47 9.28
N TYR A 84 -1.43 -4.79 9.16
CA TYR A 84 -0.38 -5.70 8.72
C TYR A 84 0.11 -5.38 7.30
N VAL A 85 -0.81 -5.11 6.36
CA VAL A 85 -0.47 -4.74 4.96
C VAL A 85 0.37 -3.47 4.93
N ARG A 86 0.00 -2.46 5.72
CA ARG A 86 0.78 -1.23 5.83
C ARG A 86 2.18 -1.47 6.35
N ASP A 87 2.32 -2.24 7.43
CA ASP A 87 3.60 -2.53 8.05
C ASP A 87 4.48 -3.37 7.10
N ALA A 88 3.89 -4.34 6.39
CA ALA A 88 4.58 -5.13 5.37
C ALA A 88 5.09 -4.26 4.20
N LEU A 89 4.30 -3.26 3.76
CA LEU A 89 4.74 -2.29 2.75
C LEU A 89 5.90 -1.42 3.26
N VAL A 90 5.86 -1.00 4.53
CA VAL A 90 6.98 -0.28 5.17
C VAL A 90 8.24 -1.14 5.15
N MET A 91 8.14 -2.40 5.61
CA MET A 91 9.28 -3.33 5.64
C MET A 91 9.86 -3.58 4.25
N ALA A 92 9.01 -3.71 3.23
CA ALA A 92 9.43 -3.88 1.84
C ALA A 92 10.13 -2.63 1.25
N CYS A 93 10.08 -1.47 1.92
CA CYS A 93 10.63 -0.19 1.45
C CYS A 93 11.80 0.33 2.30
N LEU A 94 12.50 -0.53 3.03
CA LEU A 94 13.63 -0.14 3.90
C LEU A 94 14.99 -0.15 3.19
N ASP A 95 15.03 0.01 1.89
CA ASP A 95 16.23 0.02 1.05
C ASP A 95 17.10 -1.24 1.27
N ASN A 96 18.29 -1.12 1.81
CA ASN A 96 19.22 -2.25 2.06
C ASN A 96 18.71 -3.24 3.12
N TYR A 97 17.67 -2.89 3.86
CA TYR A 97 17.06 -3.71 4.91
C TYR A 97 15.65 -4.14 4.55
N SER A 98 15.29 -4.07 3.26
CA SER A 98 13.95 -4.45 2.80
C SER A 98 13.66 -5.92 3.05
N GLU A 99 12.53 -6.18 3.69
CA GLU A 99 11.99 -7.50 3.99
C GLU A 99 10.65 -7.68 3.28
N TYR A 100 10.62 -8.54 2.27
CA TYR A 100 9.44 -8.77 1.44
C TYR A 100 8.56 -9.91 1.95
N GLU A 101 9.08 -10.77 2.81
CA GLU A 101 8.45 -12.00 3.27
C GLU A 101 7.06 -11.78 3.89
N TYR A 102 6.89 -10.67 4.62
CA TYR A 102 5.60 -10.32 5.23
C TYR A 102 4.54 -10.03 4.16
N LEU A 103 4.92 -9.28 3.13
CA LEU A 103 4.01 -8.95 2.04
C LEU A 103 3.76 -10.16 1.12
N GLU A 104 4.80 -10.94 0.81
CA GLU A 104 4.69 -12.19 0.05
C GLU A 104 3.66 -13.12 0.70
N ARG A 105 3.74 -13.30 2.02
CA ARG A 105 2.86 -14.22 2.77
C ARG A 105 1.39 -13.84 2.65
N ILE A 106 1.05 -12.58 2.89
CA ILE A 106 -0.36 -12.17 2.81
C ILE A 106 -0.88 -12.17 1.36
N LEU A 107 -0.04 -11.83 0.38
CA LEU A 107 -0.42 -11.86 -1.02
C LEU A 107 -0.61 -13.29 -1.54
N GLN A 108 0.19 -14.27 -1.10
CA GLN A 108 0.00 -15.67 -1.42
C GLN A 108 -1.34 -16.20 -0.93
N ASP A 109 -1.78 -15.75 0.25
CA ASP A 109 -3.09 -16.12 0.82
C ASP A 109 -4.24 -15.34 0.16
N ALA A 110 -4.01 -14.11 -0.29
CA ALA A 110 -5.03 -13.26 -0.91
C ALA A 110 -5.28 -13.57 -2.39
N ILE A 111 -4.27 -14.04 -3.13
CA ILE A 111 -4.40 -14.35 -4.55
C ILE A 111 -4.93 -15.77 -4.71
N CYS A 112 -6.11 -15.92 -5.32
CA CYS A 112 -6.81 -17.19 -5.50
C CYS A 112 -7.01 -17.51 -6.97
N THR A 113 -6.99 -18.81 -7.32
CA THR A 113 -7.28 -19.31 -8.67
C THR A 113 -8.77 -19.54 -8.91
N GLU A 114 -9.54 -19.65 -7.82
CA GLU A 114 -10.98 -19.88 -7.87
C GLU A 114 -11.72 -18.68 -7.25
N PRO A 115 -12.98 -18.44 -7.62
CA PRO A 115 -13.79 -17.39 -7.01
C PRO A 115 -13.86 -17.56 -5.51
N ILE A 116 -13.69 -16.45 -4.80
CA ILE A 116 -13.90 -16.41 -3.38
C ILE A 116 -15.40 -16.55 -3.14
N ALA A 117 -15.81 -17.60 -2.42
CA ALA A 117 -17.20 -17.78 -2.07
C ALA A 117 -17.66 -16.57 -1.26
N GLU A 118 -18.60 -15.78 -1.82
CA GLU A 118 -19.29 -14.76 -1.07
C GLU A 118 -20.09 -15.48 0.03
N THR A 119 -19.57 -15.49 1.23
CA THR A 119 -20.34 -15.83 2.42
C THR A 119 -21.35 -14.73 2.61
N PHE A 120 -22.52 -14.86 1.99
CA PHE A 120 -23.67 -14.06 2.37
C PHE A 120 -23.92 -14.32 3.84
N ALA A 121 -23.61 -13.29 4.64
CA ALA A 121 -23.70 -13.33 6.09
C ALA A 121 -25.19 -13.35 6.50
N GLU A 122 -25.79 -14.54 6.53
CA GLU A 122 -26.96 -14.83 7.35
C GLU A 122 -26.62 -15.74 8.55
N GLU A 123 -25.37 -16.08 8.76
CA GLU A 123 -24.96 -16.80 9.95
C GLU A 123 -24.05 -15.93 10.81
N GLN A 124 -24.42 -15.85 12.09
CA GLN A 124 -23.81 -15.09 13.17
C GLN A 124 -22.26 -15.10 13.10
N PRO A 125 -21.56 -14.07 13.63
CA PRO A 125 -20.11 -13.98 13.62
C PRO A 125 -19.50 -15.05 14.54
N ALA A 126 -19.61 -16.30 14.12
CA ALA A 126 -18.88 -17.39 14.70
C ALA A 126 -17.51 -17.40 14.04
N SER A 127 -16.54 -16.96 14.81
CA SER A 127 -15.11 -17.08 14.56
C SER A 127 -14.63 -16.44 13.23
N ILE A 128 -14.03 -15.28 13.36
CA ILE A 128 -13.04 -14.79 12.39
C ILE A 128 -12.23 -16.00 11.95
N SER A 129 -12.27 -16.33 10.66
CA SER A 129 -11.59 -17.52 10.14
C SER A 129 -10.13 -17.48 10.58
N GLU A 130 -9.52 -18.64 10.86
CA GLU A 130 -8.10 -18.74 11.24
C GLU A 130 -7.19 -17.98 10.28
N LYS A 131 -7.57 -17.91 8.99
CA LYS A 131 -6.91 -17.15 7.94
C LYS A 131 -6.80 -15.66 8.29
N TYR A 132 -7.85 -15.04 8.81
CA TYR A 132 -7.85 -13.63 9.19
C TYR A 132 -7.14 -13.39 10.52
N GLN A 133 -7.21 -14.35 11.46
CA GLN A 133 -6.50 -14.25 12.73
C GLN A 133 -4.98 -14.25 12.57
N LYS A 134 -4.46 -14.92 11.54
CA LYS A 134 -3.04 -15.00 11.21
C LYS A 134 -2.38 -13.63 10.99
N TYR A 135 -3.15 -12.66 10.50
CA TYR A 135 -2.69 -11.31 10.14
C TYR A 135 -3.14 -10.22 11.11
N GLN A 136 -3.69 -10.58 12.25
CA GLN A 136 -3.89 -9.59 13.30
C GLN A 136 -2.53 -9.15 13.80
N SER A 137 -2.27 -7.84 13.74
CA SER A 137 -1.07 -7.25 14.31
C SER A 137 -1.09 -7.49 15.81
N LYS A 138 -0.35 -8.52 16.25
CA LYS A 138 -0.06 -8.68 17.66
C LYS A 138 0.87 -7.54 18.04
N HIS A 139 0.32 -6.57 18.77
CA HIS A 139 1.05 -5.46 19.38
C HIS A 139 1.62 -4.41 18.42
N TYR A 140 0.76 -3.67 17.75
CA TYR A 140 0.99 -2.25 17.71
C TYR A 140 0.32 -1.66 18.97
N GLU A 141 0.95 -1.79 20.13
CA GLU A 141 0.80 -0.73 21.11
C GLU A 141 1.39 0.49 20.42
N PRO A 142 0.61 1.57 20.20
CA PRO A 142 1.20 2.81 19.75
C PRO A 142 2.25 3.14 20.83
N ALA A 143 3.52 2.88 20.52
CA ALA A 143 4.59 3.47 21.29
C ALA A 143 4.14 4.91 21.43
N HIS A 144 4.06 5.41 22.66
CA HIS A 144 3.80 6.81 22.91
C HIS A 144 4.84 7.58 22.12
N HIS A 145 4.52 7.80 20.84
CA HIS A 145 5.17 8.86 20.11
C HIS A 145 4.70 10.09 20.82
N GLU A 146 5.53 10.59 21.75
CA GLU A 146 5.48 11.99 22.07
C GLU A 146 5.35 12.67 20.72
N TYR A 147 4.21 13.26 20.48
CA TYR A 147 4.01 14.13 19.33
C TYR A 147 5.09 15.19 19.46
N VAL A 148 6.20 14.98 18.79
CA VAL A 148 7.12 16.07 18.53
C VAL A 148 6.32 17.00 17.66
N GLU A 149 5.75 18.02 18.29
CA GLU A 149 5.14 19.14 17.61
C GLU A 149 6.20 19.66 16.66
N TYR A 150 6.16 19.20 15.42
CA TYR A 150 6.89 19.85 14.36
C TYR A 150 6.28 21.25 14.28
N LYS A 151 6.87 22.20 14.99
CA LYS A 151 6.70 23.62 14.70
C LYS A 151 7.18 23.79 13.28
N THR A 152 6.28 23.51 12.34
CA THR A 152 6.43 23.97 10.97
C THR A 152 6.63 25.47 11.11
N LYS A 153 7.87 25.92 10.95
CA LYS A 153 8.13 27.31 10.65
C LYS A 153 7.39 27.56 9.35
N ASN A 154 6.20 28.13 9.50
CA ASN A 154 5.38 28.57 8.39
C ASN A 154 6.17 29.63 7.62
N THR A 155 6.98 29.19 6.66
CA THR A 155 7.64 30.07 5.68
C THR A 155 6.69 30.40 4.53
N TYR A 156 5.41 30.04 4.63
CA TYR A 156 4.35 30.55 3.75
C TYR A 156 3.77 31.85 4.34
N SER A 157 4.57 32.82 4.58
CA SER A 157 4.11 34.19 4.76
C SER A 157 4.76 35.03 3.67
N LYS A 158 4.03 35.22 2.63
CA LYS A 158 3.80 36.51 1.96
C LYS A 158 3.21 36.22 0.59
N ASP A 159 1.91 36.33 0.56
CA ASP A 159 1.17 36.57 -0.66
C ASP A 159 1.75 37.82 -1.34
N PRO A 160 2.37 37.71 -2.54
CA PRO A 160 2.91 38.85 -3.27
C PRO A 160 1.82 39.78 -3.80
N LEU A 161 0.53 39.46 -3.64
CA LEU A 161 -0.62 40.20 -4.19
C LEU A 161 -1.38 41.04 -3.17
N ALA A 162 -1.02 41.01 -1.88
CA ALA A 162 -1.73 41.81 -0.86
C ALA A 162 -1.25 43.28 -0.75
N GLY A 163 -0.66 43.80 -1.76
CA GLY A 163 -0.11 45.17 -1.74
C GLY A 163 -0.33 45.99 -2.98
N LYS A 164 -1.57 46.15 -3.43
CA LYS A 164 -1.96 47.29 -4.32
C LYS A 164 -3.49 47.40 -4.43
N VAL A 165 -4.13 47.91 -3.40
CA VAL A 165 -5.35 48.72 -3.59
C VAL A 165 -5.03 50.09 -3.05
N SER A 166 -4.57 50.94 -3.90
CA SER A 166 -4.35 52.36 -3.66
C SER A 166 -5.69 53.06 -3.70
N LYS A 167 -5.87 53.92 -2.76
CA LYS A 167 -6.94 54.92 -2.67
C LYS A 167 -7.01 55.80 -3.91
N LYS A 168 -8.21 55.93 -4.43
CA LYS A 168 -8.76 57.23 -4.89
C LYS A 168 -10.24 57.25 -4.60
#